data_b957a43ad599e7b336aa1a86ba076f27
#
_entry.id   b957a43ad599e7b336aa1a86ba076f27
#
_cell.length_a   1.000
_cell.length_b   1.000
_cell.length_c   1.000
_cell.angle_alpha   90.00
_cell.angle_beta   90.00
_cell.angle_gamma   90.00
#
_symmetry.space_group_name_H-M   'P 1'
#
loop_
_entity.id
_entity.type
_entity.pdbx_description
1 polymer ?
#
loop_
_entity_poly.entity_id
_entity_poly.type
_entity_poly.pdbx_seq_one_letter_code
_entity_poly.pdbx_strand_id
1 'polypeptide(L)'
;KKKAIIISIKSFFLNKNEKKILSYNPWGLILFKRNIKSLKQIKKLIQDIKKTTNDKNFPIIIDEEGGTVSRLKKLIKHNLDQKSIGELFKVDQELAQKIYKDYIFDLCIQFKKIGININTVPVLDVIRKNTHEVIGNRSFSNNPKTVKILGKLCVNYYRNNKIGTIIKHIPGHGCSLSDSHFNLPRVNKSIQELNKIDFFPFKSNSCKLAMTAHILYSKIDSKNVTTFSKKVIQKVIRKKIGFKGILISDDISMKALKYGLLKNAKKALSAGCNLVLYCSGHYKDLNKLIKNVPYIDKFTKKKTSEFYKILS
;
A
#
# COMPACT_ATOMS: atom_id res chain seq x y z
N LYS A 1 22.25 6.56 3.10
CA LYS A 1 21.58 5.33 2.60
C LYS A 1 20.24 5.14 3.34
N LYS A 2 19.18 4.65 2.67
CA LYS A 2 17.88 4.36 3.31
C LYS A 2 17.78 2.89 3.75
N LYS A 3 17.16 2.64 4.91
CA LYS A 3 16.82 1.28 5.37
C LYS A 3 15.62 0.73 4.59
N ALA A 4 15.60 -0.57 4.30
CA ALA A 4 14.56 -1.24 3.51
C ALA A 4 13.25 -1.45 4.30
N ILE A 5 12.76 -0.41 4.96
CA ILE A 5 11.56 -0.46 5.81
C ILE A 5 10.76 0.83 5.73
N ILE A 6 9.43 0.68 5.71
CA ILE A 6 8.45 1.72 6.00
C ILE A 6 7.98 1.51 7.43
N ILE A 7 8.03 2.57 8.23
CA ILE A 7 7.68 2.53 9.65
C ILE A 7 6.40 3.31 9.93
N SER A 8 5.84 3.14 11.11
CA SER A 8 4.86 4.06 11.70
C SER A 8 5.31 4.49 13.08
N ILE A 9 4.69 5.53 13.62
CA ILE A 9 4.91 6.06 14.95
C ILE A 9 3.61 5.98 15.77
N LYS A 10 3.73 6.14 17.10
CA LYS A 10 2.56 6.12 18.00
C LYS A 10 1.99 7.49 18.30
N SER A 11 2.80 8.52 18.26
CA SER A 11 2.51 9.83 18.83
C SER A 11 1.95 10.81 17.82
N PHE A 12 1.31 11.88 18.30
CA PHE A 12 0.93 13.06 17.51
C PHE A 12 2.12 13.99 17.21
N PHE A 13 3.21 13.86 17.99
CA PHE A 13 4.45 14.63 17.87
C PHE A 13 5.63 13.69 18.01
N LEU A 14 6.77 14.03 17.40
CA LEU A 14 7.98 13.21 17.52
C LEU A 14 8.59 13.33 18.92
N ASN A 15 8.63 12.23 19.65
CA ASN A 15 9.42 12.11 20.88
C ASN A 15 10.89 11.74 20.60
N LYS A 16 11.75 11.75 21.65
CA LYS A 16 13.17 11.42 21.53
C LYS A 16 13.41 10.05 20.87
N ASN A 17 12.62 9.03 21.22
CA ASN A 17 12.75 7.69 20.72
C ASN A 17 12.39 7.60 19.23
N GLU A 18 11.31 8.26 18.80
CA GLU A 18 10.88 8.29 17.40
C GLU A 18 11.89 9.07 16.53
N LYS A 19 12.44 10.18 17.03
CA LYS A 19 13.55 10.91 16.36
C LYS A 19 14.76 10.01 16.16
N LYS A 20 15.13 9.22 17.20
CA LYS A 20 16.22 8.23 17.10
C LYS A 20 15.94 7.16 16.06
N ILE A 21 14.70 6.67 15.93
CA ILE A 21 14.34 5.72 14.87
C ILE A 21 14.46 6.37 13.48
N LEU A 22 13.99 7.60 13.33
CA LEU A 22 14.07 8.33 12.06
C LEU A 22 15.52 8.62 11.64
N SER A 23 16.46 8.83 12.60
CA SER A 23 17.88 9.06 12.28
C SER A 23 18.56 7.85 11.61
N TYR A 24 18.00 6.62 11.73
CA TYR A 24 18.44 5.46 10.95
C TYR A 24 18.01 5.50 9.48
N ASN A 25 17.28 6.53 9.07
CA ASN A 25 16.83 6.80 7.72
C ASN A 25 15.99 5.64 7.11
N PRO A 26 14.78 5.32 7.67
CA PRO A 26 13.85 4.40 7.03
C PRO A 26 13.47 4.91 5.64
N TRP A 27 12.99 4.02 4.75
CA TRP A 27 12.58 4.42 3.40
C TRP A 27 11.41 5.41 3.41
N GLY A 28 10.47 5.25 4.33
CA GLY A 28 9.32 6.13 4.49
C GLY A 28 8.59 5.90 5.80
N LEU A 29 7.52 6.67 6.03
CA LEU A 29 6.65 6.59 7.20
C LEU A 29 5.18 6.60 6.78
N ILE A 30 4.39 5.66 7.35
CA ILE A 30 2.95 5.61 7.17
C ILE A 30 2.22 6.17 8.40
N LEU A 31 1.20 7.01 8.14
CA LEU A 31 0.39 7.66 9.16
C LEU A 31 -0.95 6.96 9.34
N PHE A 32 -1.43 6.90 10.58
CA PHE A 32 -2.71 6.32 10.98
C PHE A 32 -3.55 7.34 11.76
N LYS A 33 -4.83 7.02 11.99
CA LYS A 33 -5.76 7.87 12.81
C LYS A 33 -5.13 8.32 14.14
N ARG A 34 -4.33 7.44 14.79
CA ARG A 34 -3.64 7.75 16.05
C ARG A 34 -2.59 8.87 15.95
N ASN A 35 -2.16 9.22 14.74
CA ASN A 35 -1.19 10.29 14.51
C ASN A 35 -1.85 11.61 14.14
N ILE A 36 -3.19 11.65 14.04
CA ILE A 36 -3.95 12.73 13.40
C ILE A 36 -4.96 13.30 14.39
N LYS A 37 -4.75 14.55 14.79
CA LYS A 37 -5.65 15.32 15.66
C LYS A 37 -6.32 16.48 14.92
N SER A 38 -5.55 17.23 14.12
CA SER A 38 -6.00 18.34 13.29
C SER A 38 -5.09 18.52 12.08
N LEU A 39 -5.53 19.27 11.06
CA LEU A 39 -4.69 19.58 9.88
C LEU A 39 -3.43 20.37 10.25
N LYS A 40 -3.52 21.29 11.20
CA LYS A 40 -2.37 22.07 11.70
C LYS A 40 -1.36 21.15 12.41
N GLN A 41 -1.86 20.25 13.27
CA GLN A 41 -0.99 19.33 14.03
C GLN A 41 -0.27 18.35 13.10
N ILE A 42 -0.97 17.69 12.15
CA ILE A 42 -0.35 16.72 11.25
C ILE A 42 0.66 17.38 10.31
N LYS A 43 0.38 18.59 9.83
CA LYS A 43 1.35 19.39 9.04
C LYS A 43 2.64 19.60 9.83
N LYS A 44 2.53 20.01 11.10
CA LYS A 44 3.70 20.20 11.97
C LYS A 44 4.47 18.89 12.19
N LEU A 45 3.77 17.78 12.45
CA LEU A 45 4.38 16.46 12.60
C LEU A 45 5.17 16.08 11.34
N ILE A 46 4.60 16.25 10.15
CA ILE A 46 5.26 15.92 8.88
C ILE A 46 6.49 16.82 8.65
N GLN A 47 6.40 18.10 8.97
CA GLN A 47 7.55 19.02 8.88
C GLN A 47 8.70 18.56 9.80
N ASP A 48 8.38 18.15 11.03
CA ASP A 48 9.36 17.66 11.99
C ASP A 48 10.00 16.32 11.55
N ILE A 49 9.22 15.43 10.91
CA ILE A 49 9.73 14.20 10.30
C ILE A 49 10.72 14.53 9.18
N LYS A 50 10.34 15.38 8.23
CA LYS A 50 11.20 15.79 7.11
C LYS A 50 12.48 16.50 7.57
N LYS A 51 12.38 17.34 8.62
CA LYS A 51 13.54 17.97 9.26
C LYS A 51 14.46 16.95 9.91
N THR A 52 13.89 15.99 10.67
CA THR A 52 14.68 14.95 11.36
C THR A 52 15.41 14.00 10.38
N THR A 53 14.79 13.70 9.25
CA THR A 53 15.38 12.84 8.20
C THR A 53 16.26 13.61 7.21
N ASN A 54 16.31 14.93 7.27
CA ASN A 54 16.97 15.83 6.33
C ASN A 54 16.59 15.51 4.86
N ASP A 55 15.31 15.19 4.63
CA ASP A 55 14.79 14.82 3.30
C ASP A 55 13.44 15.52 3.06
N LYS A 56 13.44 16.56 2.22
CA LYS A 56 12.23 17.33 1.86
C LYS A 56 11.19 16.46 1.15
N ASN A 57 11.66 15.43 0.41
CA ASN A 57 10.84 14.48 -0.35
C ASN A 57 10.61 13.17 0.41
N PHE A 58 10.90 13.13 1.72
CA PHE A 58 10.71 11.93 2.52
C PHE A 58 9.32 11.33 2.32
N PRO A 59 9.20 10.02 1.99
CA PRO A 59 7.93 9.36 1.77
C PRO A 59 7.02 9.40 3.00
N ILE A 60 5.95 10.17 2.93
CA ILE A 60 4.87 10.23 3.92
C ILE A 60 3.64 9.57 3.32
N ILE A 61 3.26 8.45 3.87
CA ILE A 61 2.25 7.53 3.32
C ILE A 61 0.99 7.59 4.18
N ILE A 62 -0.16 7.44 3.55
CA ILE A 62 -1.45 7.32 4.24
C ILE A 62 -2.32 6.26 3.56
N ASP A 63 -3.21 5.61 4.34
CA ASP A 63 -4.34 4.82 3.82
C ASP A 63 -5.58 5.71 3.75
N GLU A 64 -5.76 6.42 2.67
CA GLU A 64 -6.97 7.21 2.43
C GLU A 64 -7.69 6.67 1.19
N GLU A 65 -8.37 5.52 1.37
CA GLU A 65 -9.09 4.81 0.31
C GLU A 65 -10.49 5.41 0.07
N GLY A 66 -10.99 6.13 1.08
CA GLY A 66 -12.40 6.50 1.19
C GLY A 66 -13.23 5.43 1.93
N GLY A 67 -14.51 5.71 2.17
CA GLY A 67 -15.41 4.79 2.82
C GLY A 67 -14.95 4.34 4.22
N THR A 68 -14.77 3.03 4.41
CA THR A 68 -14.37 2.43 5.69
C THR A 68 -12.89 2.65 6.02
N VAL A 69 -12.03 2.77 5.01
CA VAL A 69 -10.59 2.99 5.17
C VAL A 69 -10.24 4.44 4.84
N SER A 70 -10.51 5.31 5.79
CA SER A 70 -10.17 6.73 5.72
C SER A 70 -9.56 7.18 7.05
N ARG A 71 -8.40 7.82 6.98
CA ARG A 71 -7.70 8.35 8.18
C ARG A 71 -8.05 9.80 8.43
N LEU A 72 -8.45 10.52 7.36
CA LEU A 72 -8.75 11.96 7.39
C LEU A 72 -10.26 12.27 7.44
N LYS A 73 -11.15 11.27 7.48
CA LYS A 73 -12.62 11.43 7.43
C LYS A 73 -13.19 12.46 8.40
N LYS A 74 -12.59 12.61 9.59
CA LYS A 74 -13.01 13.60 10.60
C LYS A 74 -12.58 15.03 10.26
N LEU A 75 -11.59 15.21 9.39
CA LEU A 75 -10.97 16.50 9.07
C LEU A 75 -11.30 16.98 7.65
N ILE A 76 -11.53 16.04 6.75
CA ILE A 76 -11.86 16.28 5.35
C ILE A 76 -13.17 15.56 5.06
N LYS A 77 -14.23 16.34 4.79
CA LYS A 77 -15.55 15.78 4.48
C LYS A 77 -15.53 15.19 3.07
N HIS A 78 -15.48 13.88 2.97
CA HIS A 78 -15.72 13.13 1.74
C HIS A 78 -16.35 11.77 2.08
N ASN A 79 -17.30 11.32 1.30
CA ASN A 79 -18.01 10.06 1.51
C ASN A 79 -17.86 9.10 0.32
N LEU A 80 -16.97 9.40 -0.60
CA LEU A 80 -16.76 8.59 -1.79
C LEU A 80 -15.87 7.39 -1.45
N ASP A 81 -16.26 6.21 -1.94
CA ASP A 81 -15.44 5.00 -1.92
C ASP A 81 -15.30 4.39 -3.31
N GLN A 82 -14.40 3.41 -3.44
CA GLN A 82 -14.12 2.80 -4.74
C GLN A 82 -15.34 2.05 -5.31
N LYS A 83 -16.18 1.43 -4.46
CA LYS A 83 -17.40 0.73 -4.90
C LYS A 83 -18.40 1.70 -5.52
N SER A 84 -18.64 2.84 -4.88
CA SER A 84 -19.55 3.87 -5.41
C SER A 84 -19.12 4.37 -6.79
N ILE A 85 -17.81 4.57 -6.98
CA ILE A 85 -17.28 4.91 -8.32
C ILE A 85 -17.47 3.76 -9.31
N GLY A 86 -17.25 2.53 -8.88
CA GLY A 86 -17.47 1.34 -9.74
C GLY A 86 -18.92 1.14 -10.16
N GLU A 87 -19.87 1.38 -9.24
CA GLU A 87 -21.29 1.30 -9.55
C GLU A 87 -21.73 2.44 -10.51
N LEU A 88 -21.27 3.66 -10.26
CA LEU A 88 -21.53 4.78 -11.17
C LEU A 88 -20.92 4.51 -12.57
N PHE A 89 -19.72 3.92 -12.64
CA PHE A 89 -19.06 3.59 -13.90
C PHE A 89 -19.83 2.57 -14.75
N LYS A 90 -20.66 1.74 -14.14
CA LYS A 90 -21.55 0.82 -14.87
C LYS A 90 -22.71 1.55 -15.54
N VAL A 91 -23.19 2.64 -14.96
CA VAL A 91 -24.33 3.43 -15.43
C VAL A 91 -23.88 4.51 -16.40
N ASP A 92 -22.88 5.28 -15.99
CA ASP A 92 -22.33 6.40 -16.75
C ASP A 92 -20.82 6.49 -16.57
N GLN A 93 -20.07 6.09 -17.58
CA GLN A 93 -18.62 6.04 -17.53
C GLN A 93 -17.97 7.43 -17.51
N GLU A 94 -18.53 8.38 -18.24
CA GLU A 94 -17.98 9.74 -18.34
C GLU A 94 -18.18 10.49 -17.04
N LEU A 95 -19.37 10.44 -16.47
CA LEU A 95 -19.70 11.04 -15.18
C LEU A 95 -18.85 10.44 -14.07
N ALA A 96 -18.71 9.10 -14.04
CA ALA A 96 -17.88 8.43 -13.04
C ALA A 96 -16.41 8.87 -13.11
N GLN A 97 -15.85 8.99 -14.31
CA GLN A 97 -14.48 9.44 -14.50
C GLN A 97 -14.29 10.90 -14.06
N LYS A 98 -15.25 11.78 -14.39
CA LYS A 98 -15.25 13.19 -13.99
C LYS A 98 -15.29 13.31 -12.47
N ILE A 99 -16.27 12.71 -11.81
CA ILE A 99 -16.43 12.75 -10.35
C ILE A 99 -15.18 12.18 -9.66
N TYR A 100 -14.64 11.06 -10.16
CA TYR A 100 -13.46 10.43 -9.56
C TYR A 100 -12.20 11.29 -9.73
N LYS A 101 -12.05 11.96 -10.86
CA LYS A 101 -10.95 12.90 -11.11
C LYS A 101 -11.02 14.10 -10.16
N ASP A 102 -12.19 14.70 -10.02
CA ASP A 102 -12.41 15.89 -9.18
C ASP A 102 -12.17 15.52 -7.69
N TYR A 103 -12.71 14.39 -7.25
CA TYR A 103 -12.47 13.85 -5.90
C TYR A 103 -10.98 13.67 -5.60
N ILE A 104 -10.23 13.04 -6.51
CA ILE A 104 -8.79 12.84 -6.34
C ILE A 104 -8.05 14.17 -6.35
N PHE A 105 -8.44 15.11 -7.20
CA PHE A 105 -7.84 16.44 -7.25
C PHE A 105 -7.97 17.16 -5.90
N ASP A 106 -9.17 17.18 -5.32
CA ASP A 106 -9.42 17.79 -4.02
C ASP A 106 -8.61 17.14 -2.90
N LEU A 107 -8.55 15.80 -2.86
CA LEU A 107 -7.70 15.10 -1.91
C LEU A 107 -6.23 15.46 -2.09
N CYS A 108 -5.74 15.52 -3.31
CA CYS A 108 -4.35 15.87 -3.59
C CYS A 108 -4.00 17.30 -3.14
N ILE A 109 -4.94 18.26 -3.24
CA ILE A 109 -4.77 19.60 -2.68
C ILE A 109 -4.57 19.52 -1.16
N GLN A 110 -5.41 18.76 -0.47
CA GLN A 110 -5.29 18.60 0.99
C GLN A 110 -3.99 17.90 1.37
N PHE A 111 -3.61 16.83 0.67
CA PHE A 111 -2.35 16.12 0.91
C PHE A 111 -1.13 17.03 0.77
N LYS A 112 -1.09 17.86 -0.28
CA LYS A 112 -0.01 18.84 -0.50
C LYS A 112 0.05 19.87 0.62
N LYS A 113 -1.10 20.40 1.06
CA LYS A 113 -1.19 21.39 2.16
C LYS A 113 -0.59 20.87 3.47
N ILE A 114 -0.75 19.57 3.77
CA ILE A 114 -0.25 18.95 5.00
C ILE A 114 1.08 18.21 4.82
N GLY A 115 1.49 17.94 3.59
CA GLY A 115 2.80 17.38 3.26
C GLY A 115 2.82 15.86 3.05
N ILE A 116 1.66 15.20 2.92
CA ILE A 116 1.52 13.80 2.48
C ILE A 116 1.84 13.72 0.98
N ASN A 117 2.60 12.69 0.58
CA ASN A 117 3.03 12.55 -0.81
C ASN A 117 2.79 11.16 -1.40
N ILE A 118 2.24 10.22 -0.62
CA ILE A 118 1.86 8.86 -1.11
C ILE A 118 0.53 8.45 -0.49
N ASN A 119 -0.39 7.94 -1.34
CA ASN A 119 -1.60 7.26 -0.89
C ASN A 119 -1.57 5.77 -1.25
N THR A 120 -2.05 4.89 -0.35
CA THR A 120 -2.08 3.43 -0.61
C THR A 120 -3.33 3.02 -1.38
N VAL A 121 -3.51 3.61 -2.54
CA VAL A 121 -4.58 3.35 -3.51
C VAL A 121 -3.98 3.12 -4.91
N PRO A 122 -4.76 2.54 -5.83
CA PRO A 122 -6.07 1.90 -5.67
C PRO A 122 -5.98 0.49 -5.07
N VAL A 123 -7.09 0.03 -4.48
CA VAL A 123 -7.33 -1.39 -4.22
C VAL A 123 -7.77 -2.03 -5.55
N LEU A 124 -6.97 -2.97 -6.05
CA LEU A 124 -7.20 -3.66 -7.33
C LEU A 124 -7.76 -5.08 -7.14
N ASP A 125 -8.18 -5.40 -5.93
CA ASP A 125 -8.81 -6.67 -5.62
C ASP A 125 -10.20 -6.73 -6.27
N VAL A 126 -10.53 -7.85 -6.91
CA VAL A 126 -11.80 -8.05 -7.62
C VAL A 126 -12.80 -8.76 -6.71
N ILE A 127 -13.99 -8.21 -6.52
CA ILE A 127 -15.05 -8.84 -5.72
C ILE A 127 -15.45 -10.18 -6.36
N ARG A 128 -15.54 -11.24 -5.52
CA ARG A 128 -16.08 -12.55 -5.89
C ARG A 128 -17.33 -12.83 -5.05
N LYS A 129 -18.15 -13.83 -5.44
CA LYS A 129 -19.37 -14.20 -4.71
C LYS A 129 -19.18 -14.35 -3.20
N ASN A 130 -18.02 -14.87 -2.78
CA ASN A 130 -17.67 -15.14 -1.38
C ASN A 130 -16.47 -14.30 -0.90
N THR A 131 -16.22 -13.13 -1.48
CA THR A 131 -15.16 -12.24 -1.01
C THR A 131 -15.47 -11.80 0.43
N HIS A 132 -14.48 -11.89 1.31
CA HIS A 132 -14.62 -11.41 2.69
C HIS A 132 -14.92 -9.91 2.74
N GLU A 133 -15.79 -9.49 3.67
CA GLU A 133 -16.23 -8.10 3.81
C GLU A 133 -15.09 -7.09 4.03
N VAL A 134 -13.92 -7.54 4.50
CA VAL A 134 -12.72 -6.70 4.62
C VAL A 134 -12.31 -6.04 3.29
N ILE A 135 -12.67 -6.64 2.14
CA ILE A 135 -12.52 -6.01 0.82
C ILE A 135 -13.75 -5.17 0.50
N GLY A 136 -14.95 -5.73 0.61
CA GLY A 136 -16.25 -5.03 0.54
C GLY A 136 -16.25 -3.82 -0.40
N ASN A 137 -16.59 -2.65 0.13
CA ASN A 137 -16.63 -1.37 -0.60
C ASN A 137 -15.24 -0.75 -0.91
N ARG A 138 -14.15 -1.43 -0.54
CA ARG A 138 -12.80 -1.03 -0.94
C ARG A 138 -12.48 -1.37 -2.39
N SER A 139 -13.19 -2.33 -3.00
CA SER A 139 -13.02 -2.71 -4.41
C SER A 139 -13.97 -1.94 -5.31
N PHE A 140 -13.54 -1.62 -6.52
CA PHE A 140 -14.39 -0.98 -7.54
C PHE A 140 -15.53 -1.87 -8.05
N SER A 141 -15.28 -3.18 -8.25
CA SER A 141 -16.23 -4.04 -8.96
C SER A 141 -15.90 -5.52 -8.82
N ASN A 142 -16.87 -6.36 -9.19
CA ASN A 142 -16.68 -7.77 -9.48
C ASN A 142 -16.20 -8.04 -10.92
N ASN A 143 -16.17 -7.01 -11.79
CA ASN A 143 -15.65 -7.11 -13.14
C ASN A 143 -14.16 -6.71 -13.19
N PRO A 144 -13.23 -7.63 -13.52
CA PRO A 144 -11.80 -7.32 -13.53
C PRO A 144 -11.40 -6.27 -14.57
N LYS A 145 -12.18 -6.09 -15.65
CA LYS A 145 -11.94 -5.03 -16.65
C LYS A 145 -12.24 -3.65 -16.05
N THR A 146 -13.36 -3.51 -15.36
CA THR A 146 -13.74 -2.27 -14.64
C THR A 146 -12.70 -1.90 -13.59
N VAL A 147 -12.27 -2.88 -12.75
CA VAL A 147 -11.23 -2.67 -11.74
C VAL A 147 -9.93 -2.20 -12.40
N LYS A 148 -9.54 -2.80 -13.52
CA LYS A 148 -8.33 -2.41 -14.27
C LYS A 148 -8.41 -0.99 -14.82
N ILE A 149 -9.54 -0.60 -15.41
CA ILE A 149 -9.75 0.73 -16.01
C ILE A 149 -9.69 1.79 -14.91
N LEU A 150 -10.54 1.68 -13.89
CA LEU A 150 -10.62 2.63 -12.79
C LEU A 150 -9.32 2.69 -11.98
N GLY A 151 -8.67 1.54 -11.80
CA GLY A 151 -7.35 1.48 -11.16
C GLY A 151 -6.27 2.23 -11.93
N LYS A 152 -6.25 2.14 -13.26
CA LYS A 152 -5.32 2.93 -14.10
C LYS A 152 -5.62 4.42 -14.03
N LEU A 153 -6.89 4.81 -14.07
CA LEU A 153 -7.33 6.21 -13.94
C LEU A 153 -6.90 6.77 -12.59
N CYS A 154 -7.13 6.04 -11.50
CA CYS A 154 -6.68 6.41 -10.16
C CYS A 154 -5.18 6.75 -10.14
N VAL A 155 -4.34 5.80 -10.58
CA VAL A 155 -2.87 6.00 -10.60
C VAL A 155 -2.48 7.21 -11.45
N ASN A 156 -3.15 7.43 -12.59
CA ASN A 156 -2.86 8.58 -13.46
C ASN A 156 -3.28 9.91 -12.82
N TYR A 157 -4.47 9.97 -12.21
CA TYR A 157 -4.96 11.20 -11.56
C TYR A 157 -4.07 11.62 -10.39
N TYR A 158 -3.67 10.69 -9.53
CA TYR A 158 -2.72 10.97 -8.45
C TYR A 158 -1.36 11.41 -8.98
N ARG A 159 -0.82 10.71 -9.98
CA ARG A 159 0.48 11.06 -10.60
C ARG A 159 0.47 12.45 -11.23
N ASN A 160 -0.59 12.81 -11.95
CA ASN A 160 -0.73 14.15 -12.55
C ASN A 160 -0.77 15.25 -11.48
N ASN A 161 -1.19 14.88 -10.27
CA ASN A 161 -1.18 15.77 -9.10
C ASN A 161 0.11 15.61 -8.26
N LYS A 162 1.15 14.95 -8.75
CA LYS A 162 2.44 14.77 -8.05
C LYS A 162 2.31 14.06 -6.70
N ILE A 163 1.34 13.16 -6.56
CA ILE A 163 1.16 12.26 -5.42
C ILE A 163 1.43 10.83 -5.89
N GLY A 164 2.25 10.10 -5.13
CA GLY A 164 2.53 8.70 -5.37
C GLY A 164 1.36 7.81 -4.96
N THR A 165 1.28 6.63 -5.57
CA THR A 165 0.29 5.61 -5.24
C THR A 165 0.96 4.28 -4.95
N ILE A 166 0.30 3.42 -4.14
CA ILE A 166 0.68 2.03 -3.88
C ILE A 166 -0.52 1.17 -4.24
N ILE A 167 -0.44 0.42 -5.34
CA ILE A 167 -1.49 -0.54 -5.72
C ILE A 167 -1.49 -1.75 -4.77
N LYS A 168 -2.67 -2.26 -4.42
CA LYS A 168 -2.81 -3.36 -3.47
C LYS A 168 -4.04 -4.22 -3.73
N HIS A 169 -4.07 -5.48 -3.26
CA HIS A 169 -3.00 -6.25 -2.63
C HIS A 169 -2.46 -7.28 -3.62
N ILE A 170 -1.35 -6.99 -4.28
CA ILE A 170 -0.82 -7.83 -5.36
C ILE A 170 -0.44 -9.24 -4.85
N PRO A 171 -0.80 -10.34 -5.54
CA PRO A 171 -1.38 -10.41 -6.87
C PRO A 171 -2.91 -10.44 -6.92
N GLY A 172 -3.64 -10.17 -5.83
CA GLY A 172 -5.10 -10.07 -5.72
C GLY A 172 -5.63 -10.74 -4.45
N HIS A 173 -6.49 -10.06 -3.70
CA HIS A 173 -7.06 -10.53 -2.42
C HIS A 173 -8.53 -10.95 -2.55
N GLY A 174 -9.16 -10.70 -3.71
CA GLY A 174 -10.61 -10.82 -3.87
C GLY A 174 -11.18 -12.23 -3.74
N CYS A 175 -10.41 -13.26 -4.02
CA CYS A 175 -10.86 -14.65 -3.85
C CYS A 175 -10.60 -15.23 -2.45
N SER A 176 -10.19 -14.43 -1.47
CA SER A 176 -10.01 -14.85 -0.08
C SER A 176 -11.33 -14.86 0.68
N LEU A 177 -11.57 -15.96 1.42
CA LEU A 177 -12.74 -16.16 2.28
C LEU A 177 -12.51 -15.68 3.72
N SER A 178 -11.31 -15.19 4.05
CA SER A 178 -10.95 -14.78 5.40
C SER A 178 -10.12 -13.50 5.40
N ASP A 179 -10.18 -12.79 6.52
CA ASP A 179 -9.40 -11.58 6.77
C ASP A 179 -7.98 -11.95 7.20
N SER A 180 -6.99 -11.44 6.49
CA SER A 180 -5.56 -11.62 6.79
C SER A 180 -5.10 -10.94 8.10
N HIS A 181 -5.91 -10.02 8.66
CA HIS A 181 -5.65 -9.47 9.97
C HIS A 181 -5.81 -10.49 11.11
N PHE A 182 -6.68 -11.49 10.93
CA PHE A 182 -7.02 -12.47 11.98
C PHE A 182 -6.52 -13.87 11.65
N ASN A 183 -6.65 -14.32 10.41
CA ASN A 183 -6.33 -15.66 9.96
C ASN A 183 -5.49 -15.67 8.70
N LEU A 184 -4.86 -16.81 8.41
CA LEU A 184 -4.15 -17.02 7.16
C LEU A 184 -5.13 -17.34 6.02
N PRO A 185 -5.37 -16.41 5.07
CA PRO A 185 -6.22 -16.69 3.93
C PRO A 185 -5.58 -17.74 3.01
N ARG A 186 -6.36 -18.76 2.63
CA ARG A 186 -5.95 -19.80 1.68
C ARG A 186 -6.78 -19.74 0.43
N VAL A 187 -6.12 -19.78 -0.72
CA VAL A 187 -6.74 -19.75 -2.04
C VAL A 187 -6.35 -21.01 -2.81
N ASN A 188 -7.37 -21.86 -3.11
CA ASN A 188 -7.20 -23.09 -3.85
C ASN A 188 -7.76 -22.98 -5.28
N LYS A 189 -7.30 -21.98 -6.03
CA LYS A 189 -7.70 -21.71 -7.41
C LYS A 189 -6.56 -22.01 -8.37
N SER A 190 -6.90 -22.38 -9.61
CA SER A 190 -5.89 -22.59 -10.64
C SER A 190 -5.22 -21.28 -11.05
N ILE A 191 -3.98 -21.36 -11.51
CA ILE A 191 -3.25 -20.18 -11.99
C ILE A 191 -3.92 -19.55 -13.22
N GLN A 192 -4.63 -20.34 -14.02
CA GLN A 192 -5.41 -19.88 -15.17
C GLN A 192 -6.59 -19.01 -14.73
N GLU A 193 -7.37 -19.48 -13.73
CA GLU A 193 -8.50 -18.74 -13.15
C GLU A 193 -8.04 -17.44 -12.50
N LEU A 194 -7.01 -17.51 -11.65
CA LEU A 194 -6.44 -16.34 -10.99
C LEU A 194 -5.90 -15.32 -12.01
N ASN A 195 -5.31 -15.79 -13.10
CA ASN A 195 -4.76 -14.93 -14.15
C ASN A 195 -5.83 -14.17 -14.94
N LYS A 196 -7.02 -14.78 -15.11
CA LYS A 196 -8.16 -14.16 -15.81
C LYS A 196 -8.85 -13.09 -14.97
N ILE A 197 -8.85 -13.22 -13.63
CA ILE A 197 -9.63 -12.37 -12.75
C ILE A 197 -8.75 -11.60 -11.78
N ASP A 198 -8.09 -12.28 -10.81
CA ASP A 198 -7.42 -11.62 -9.69
C ASP A 198 -6.12 -10.92 -10.09
N PHE A 199 -5.34 -11.53 -10.98
CA PHE A 199 -4.06 -10.95 -11.45
C PHE A 199 -4.27 -9.91 -12.56
N PHE A 200 -5.41 -9.95 -13.24
CA PHE A 200 -5.69 -9.14 -14.42
C PHE A 200 -5.64 -7.63 -14.19
N PRO A 201 -6.22 -7.07 -13.11
CA PRO A 201 -6.18 -5.63 -12.86
C PRO A 201 -4.77 -5.06 -12.62
N PHE A 202 -3.86 -5.90 -12.14
CA PHE A 202 -2.47 -5.49 -11.86
C PHE A 202 -1.60 -5.42 -13.13
N LYS A 203 -2.02 -6.07 -14.23
CA LYS A 203 -1.25 -6.11 -15.48
C LYS A 203 -1.24 -4.75 -16.19
N SER A 204 -0.08 -4.39 -16.73
CA SER A 204 0.11 -3.16 -17.49
C SER A 204 -0.29 -1.90 -16.70
N ASN A 205 -0.07 -1.92 -15.37
CA ASN A 205 -0.27 -0.76 -14.52
C ASN A 205 1.04 0.04 -14.45
N SER A 206 0.95 1.36 -14.58
CA SER A 206 2.10 2.27 -14.58
C SER A 206 2.60 2.63 -13.17
N CYS A 207 1.94 2.12 -12.13
CA CYS A 207 2.30 2.39 -10.73
C CYS A 207 3.71 1.88 -10.42
N LYS A 208 4.46 2.67 -9.66
CA LYS A 208 5.84 2.35 -9.27
C LYS A 208 5.95 1.57 -7.98
N LEU A 209 4.88 1.51 -7.19
CA LEU A 209 4.85 0.86 -5.89
C LEU A 209 3.66 -0.12 -5.82
N ALA A 210 3.87 -1.30 -5.25
CA ALA A 210 2.81 -2.28 -5.01
C ALA A 210 2.98 -2.94 -3.65
N MET A 211 1.88 -3.22 -2.96
CA MET A 211 1.84 -3.91 -1.67
C MET A 211 1.36 -5.35 -1.86
N THR A 212 2.06 -6.32 -1.25
CA THR A 212 1.71 -7.75 -1.36
C THR A 212 0.52 -8.12 -0.49
N ALA A 213 -0.27 -9.10 -0.94
CA ALA A 213 -1.26 -9.76 -0.10
C ALA A 213 -0.62 -10.78 0.85
N HIS A 214 -1.10 -10.92 2.09
CA HIS A 214 -0.74 -12.03 2.97
C HIS A 214 -1.64 -13.25 2.71
N ILE A 215 -1.55 -13.82 1.51
CA ILE A 215 -2.37 -14.95 1.05
C ILE A 215 -1.48 -16.12 0.67
N LEU A 216 -1.94 -17.33 0.99
CA LEU A 216 -1.34 -18.58 0.55
C LEU A 216 -2.11 -19.12 -0.66
N TYR A 217 -1.49 -19.10 -1.84
CA TYR A 217 -2.02 -19.71 -3.06
C TYR A 217 -1.57 -21.17 -3.15
N SER A 218 -2.40 -22.09 -2.64
CA SER A 218 -2.02 -23.50 -2.41
C SER A 218 -1.53 -24.21 -3.67
N LYS A 219 -2.11 -23.90 -4.85
CA LYS A 219 -1.69 -24.49 -6.14
C LYS A 219 -0.43 -23.86 -6.74
N ILE A 220 0.10 -22.76 -6.15
CA ILE A 220 1.33 -22.11 -6.62
C ILE A 220 2.46 -22.34 -5.64
N ASP A 221 2.23 -22.09 -4.36
CA ASP A 221 3.14 -22.37 -3.25
C ASP A 221 2.30 -22.80 -2.04
N SER A 222 2.31 -24.08 -1.72
CA SER A 222 1.51 -24.65 -0.62
C SER A 222 2.06 -24.34 0.77
N LYS A 223 3.31 -23.84 0.87
CA LYS A 223 4.02 -23.64 2.14
C LYS A 223 4.10 -22.19 2.57
N ASN A 224 4.22 -21.25 1.62
CA ASN A 224 4.52 -19.86 1.92
C ASN A 224 3.42 -18.92 1.42
N VAL A 225 3.05 -17.96 2.26
CA VAL A 225 2.22 -16.80 1.84
C VAL A 225 2.94 -16.00 0.76
N THR A 226 2.19 -15.26 -0.06
CA THR A 226 2.75 -14.44 -1.15
C THR A 226 3.97 -13.64 -0.71
N THR A 227 3.87 -12.93 0.43
CA THR A 227 4.95 -12.09 0.98
C THR A 227 6.24 -12.87 1.25
N PHE A 228 6.16 -14.17 1.54
CA PHE A 228 7.31 -15.03 1.81
C PHE A 228 7.63 -16.00 0.67
N SER A 229 6.85 -15.99 -0.41
CA SER A 229 6.98 -16.91 -1.52
C SER A 229 7.82 -16.35 -2.65
N LYS A 230 9.10 -16.72 -2.72
CA LYS A 230 9.95 -16.41 -3.88
C LYS A 230 9.29 -16.88 -5.19
N LYS A 231 8.58 -18.03 -5.14
CA LYS A 231 7.88 -18.62 -6.29
C LYS A 231 6.74 -17.71 -6.78
N VAL A 232 5.86 -17.22 -5.88
CA VAL A 232 4.78 -16.29 -6.24
C VAL A 232 5.34 -14.95 -6.70
N ILE A 233 6.32 -14.39 -5.97
CA ILE A 233 6.91 -13.10 -6.33
C ILE A 233 7.54 -13.17 -7.71
N GLN A 234 8.42 -14.14 -7.99
CA GLN A 234 9.15 -14.18 -9.27
C GLN A 234 8.26 -14.65 -10.43
N LYS A 235 7.52 -15.77 -10.26
CA LYS A 235 6.75 -16.35 -11.38
C LYS A 235 5.43 -15.60 -11.65
N VAL A 236 4.77 -15.11 -10.60
CA VAL A 236 3.47 -14.43 -10.77
C VAL A 236 3.65 -12.92 -10.82
N ILE A 237 4.16 -12.29 -9.75
CA ILE A 237 4.20 -10.81 -9.68
C ILE A 237 5.16 -10.24 -10.71
N ARG A 238 6.40 -10.74 -10.76
CA ARG A 238 7.43 -10.19 -11.67
C ARG A 238 7.23 -10.64 -13.12
N LYS A 239 7.00 -11.95 -13.37
CA LYS A 239 6.93 -12.49 -14.74
C LYS A 239 5.52 -12.42 -15.33
N LYS A 240 4.49 -12.97 -14.65
CA LYS A 240 3.15 -13.11 -15.25
C LYS A 240 2.34 -11.81 -15.24
N ILE A 241 2.39 -11.04 -14.15
CA ILE A 241 1.78 -9.70 -14.04
C ILE A 241 2.68 -8.64 -14.70
N GLY A 242 3.99 -8.83 -14.67
CA GLY A 242 4.96 -7.92 -15.25
C GLY A 242 5.25 -6.69 -14.38
N PHE A 243 5.04 -6.76 -13.05
CA PHE A 243 5.32 -5.63 -12.18
C PHE A 243 6.82 -5.38 -12.01
N LYS A 244 7.29 -4.20 -12.42
CA LYS A 244 8.71 -3.81 -12.45
C LYS A 244 9.09 -2.75 -11.39
N GLY A 245 8.15 -2.39 -10.50
CA GLY A 245 8.34 -1.38 -9.46
C GLY A 245 8.86 -1.94 -8.14
N ILE A 246 8.82 -1.10 -7.09
CA ILE A 246 9.14 -1.46 -5.71
C ILE A 246 8.00 -2.29 -5.13
N LEU A 247 8.31 -3.49 -4.66
CA LEU A 247 7.38 -4.38 -3.99
C LEU A 247 7.53 -4.22 -2.47
N ILE A 248 6.44 -3.88 -1.81
CA ILE A 248 6.35 -3.62 -0.37
C ILE A 248 5.58 -4.79 0.24
N SER A 249 6.00 -5.33 1.37
CA SER A 249 5.13 -6.24 2.12
C SER A 249 3.90 -5.50 2.65
N ASP A 250 2.78 -6.17 2.83
CA ASP A 250 1.79 -5.69 3.80
C ASP A 250 2.38 -5.75 5.21
N ASP A 251 1.65 -5.25 6.24
CA ASP A 251 2.17 -5.14 7.60
C ASP A 251 2.69 -6.47 8.14
N ILE A 252 3.99 -6.51 8.41
CA ILE A 252 4.67 -7.72 8.92
C ILE A 252 4.26 -8.12 10.34
N SER A 253 3.43 -7.31 11.02
CA SER A 253 2.86 -7.63 12.34
C SER A 253 1.51 -8.34 12.28
N MET A 254 0.91 -8.49 11.09
CA MET A 254 -0.39 -9.15 10.92
C MET A 254 -0.36 -10.62 11.31
N LYS A 255 -1.45 -11.09 11.95
CA LYS A 255 -1.58 -12.47 12.48
C LYS A 255 -1.50 -13.58 11.40
N ALA A 256 -1.76 -13.25 10.14
CA ALA A 256 -1.54 -14.16 9.02
C ALA A 256 -0.07 -14.63 8.90
N LEU A 257 0.88 -13.91 9.48
CA LEU A 257 2.30 -14.25 9.48
C LEU A 257 2.70 -14.96 10.78
N LYS A 258 3.21 -16.18 10.66
CA LYS A 258 3.42 -17.10 11.79
C LYS A 258 4.68 -16.85 12.64
N TYR A 259 5.61 -16.01 12.16
CA TYR A 259 6.90 -15.86 12.83
C TYR A 259 6.98 -14.53 13.60
N GLY A 260 8.02 -14.36 14.42
CA GLY A 260 8.30 -13.08 15.06
C GLY A 260 8.74 -12.01 14.05
N LEU A 261 8.52 -10.73 14.37
CA LEU A 261 8.67 -9.57 13.47
C LEU A 261 9.97 -9.55 12.66
N LEU A 262 11.13 -9.78 13.31
CA LEU A 262 12.41 -9.77 12.62
C LEU A 262 12.53 -10.91 11.60
N LYS A 263 12.00 -12.09 11.93
CA LYS A 263 11.99 -13.25 11.03
C LYS A 263 11.02 -12.99 9.86
N ASN A 264 9.86 -12.37 10.11
CA ASN A 264 8.93 -11.95 9.06
C ASN A 264 9.60 -10.96 8.09
N ALA A 265 10.28 -9.94 8.63
CA ALA A 265 11.02 -8.96 7.81
C ALA A 265 12.09 -9.65 6.93
N LYS A 266 12.94 -10.49 7.52
CA LYS A 266 13.98 -11.23 6.79
C LYS A 266 13.39 -12.13 5.70
N LYS A 267 12.30 -12.89 5.99
CA LYS A 267 11.64 -13.75 5.01
C LYS A 267 11.04 -12.98 3.85
N ALA A 268 10.37 -11.83 4.11
CA ALA A 268 9.79 -11.00 3.08
C ALA A 268 10.86 -10.45 2.12
N LEU A 269 11.96 -9.89 2.66
CA LEU A 269 13.06 -9.36 1.86
C LEU A 269 13.77 -10.48 1.06
N SER A 270 14.05 -11.63 1.68
CA SER A 270 14.67 -12.78 1.00
C SER A 270 13.78 -13.39 -0.09
N ALA A 271 12.45 -13.28 0.04
CA ALA A 271 11.51 -13.73 -0.99
C ALA A 271 11.45 -12.80 -2.21
N GLY A 272 11.86 -11.53 -2.07
CA GLY A 272 11.93 -10.56 -3.16
C GLY A 272 11.06 -9.32 -2.96
N CYS A 273 10.51 -9.07 -1.75
CA CYS A 273 10.03 -7.75 -1.38
C CYS A 273 11.23 -6.79 -1.29
N ASN A 274 11.07 -5.59 -1.79
CA ASN A 274 12.10 -4.54 -1.75
C ASN A 274 12.09 -3.79 -0.43
N LEU A 275 10.89 -3.67 0.17
CA LEU A 275 10.66 -2.98 1.44
C LEU A 275 9.71 -3.81 2.31
N VAL A 276 9.87 -3.70 3.60
CA VAL A 276 8.89 -4.22 4.57
C VAL A 276 8.13 -3.07 5.21
N LEU A 277 6.85 -3.32 5.54
CA LEU A 277 5.98 -2.37 6.22
C LEU A 277 5.74 -2.82 7.67
N TYR A 278 5.89 -1.91 8.63
CA TYR A 278 5.56 -2.13 10.03
C TYR A 278 4.66 -1.02 10.58
N CYS A 279 3.41 -1.37 10.90
CA CYS A 279 2.34 -0.41 11.20
C CYS A 279 2.12 -0.12 12.69
N SER A 280 2.57 -0.98 13.60
CA SER A 280 2.23 -0.85 15.03
C SER A 280 2.85 0.38 15.71
N GLY A 281 4.06 0.80 15.31
CA GLY A 281 4.75 1.95 15.89
C GLY A 281 5.33 1.70 17.29
N HIS A 282 5.38 0.46 17.78
CA HIS A 282 6.00 0.12 19.07
C HIS A 282 7.51 0.36 19.03
N TYR A 283 8.02 1.19 19.93
CA TYR A 283 9.43 1.59 19.93
C TYR A 283 10.39 0.41 20.05
N LYS A 284 10.15 -0.53 20.98
CA LYS A 284 11.04 -1.71 21.18
C LYS A 284 11.18 -2.52 19.89
N ASP A 285 10.07 -2.75 19.18
CA ASP A 285 10.03 -3.47 17.91
C ASP A 285 10.70 -2.68 16.80
N LEU A 286 10.39 -1.39 16.68
CA LEU A 286 11.01 -0.49 15.71
C LEU A 286 12.53 -0.44 15.87
N ASN A 287 13.02 -0.30 17.10
CA ASN A 287 14.45 -0.26 17.38
C ASN A 287 15.14 -1.58 16.99
N LYS A 288 14.49 -2.72 17.25
CA LYS A 288 14.99 -4.04 16.84
C LYS A 288 14.97 -4.19 15.31
N LEU A 289 13.86 -3.80 14.64
CA LEU A 289 13.71 -3.90 13.19
C LEU A 289 14.69 -2.98 12.46
N ILE A 290 14.75 -1.68 12.80
CA ILE A 290 15.53 -0.69 12.07
C ILE A 290 17.04 -0.99 12.10
N LYS A 291 17.54 -1.53 13.21
CA LYS A 291 18.94 -1.95 13.34
C LYS A 291 19.28 -3.15 12.48
N ASN A 292 18.35 -4.09 12.31
CA ASN A 292 18.58 -5.38 11.66
C ASN A 292 18.10 -5.48 10.21
N VAL A 293 17.22 -4.57 9.75
CA VAL A 293 16.81 -4.50 8.35
C VAL A 293 17.96 -3.92 7.51
N PRO A 294 18.27 -4.50 6.33
CA PRO A 294 19.35 -4.01 5.48
C PRO A 294 19.05 -2.62 4.92
N TYR A 295 20.05 -1.99 4.35
CA TYR A 295 19.86 -0.86 3.45
C TYR A 295 19.24 -1.33 2.13
N ILE A 296 18.53 -0.41 1.44
CA ILE A 296 17.97 -0.70 0.11
C ILE A 296 19.09 -1.05 -0.88
N ASP A 297 18.84 -2.03 -1.72
CA ASP A 297 19.73 -2.49 -2.77
C ASP A 297 19.81 -1.49 -3.96
N LYS A 298 20.70 -1.78 -4.92
CA LYS A 298 20.89 -0.95 -6.14
C LYS A 298 19.60 -0.80 -6.95
N PHE A 299 18.82 -1.90 -7.10
CA PHE A 299 17.55 -1.87 -7.82
C PHE A 299 16.55 -0.96 -7.11
N THR A 300 16.34 -1.13 -5.82
CA THR A 300 15.40 -0.34 -5.02
C THR A 300 15.81 1.13 -4.97
N LYS A 301 17.11 1.42 -4.88
CA LYS A 301 17.63 2.79 -4.96
C LYS A 301 17.29 3.45 -6.31
N LYS A 302 17.54 2.76 -7.43
CA LYS A 302 17.18 3.24 -8.78
C LYS A 302 15.69 3.50 -8.88
N LYS A 303 14.86 2.53 -8.46
CA LYS A 303 13.39 2.67 -8.49
C LYS A 303 12.86 3.76 -7.57
N THR A 304 13.49 3.99 -6.43
CA THR A 304 13.18 5.13 -5.54
C THR A 304 13.45 6.45 -6.23
N SER A 305 14.58 6.58 -6.92
CA SER A 305 14.91 7.80 -7.69
C SER A 305 13.93 8.04 -8.85
N GLU A 306 13.53 6.97 -9.58
CA GLU A 306 12.49 7.05 -10.60
C GLU A 306 11.12 7.47 -10.01
N PHE A 307 10.81 6.99 -8.80
CA PHE A 307 9.57 7.34 -8.10
C PHE A 307 9.56 8.80 -7.64
N TYR A 308 10.68 9.32 -7.13
CA TYR A 308 10.79 10.72 -6.69
C TYR A 308 10.54 11.74 -7.80
N LYS A 309 10.81 11.38 -9.06
CA LYS A 309 10.45 12.21 -10.23
C LYS A 309 8.94 12.41 -10.40
N ILE A 310 8.11 11.56 -9.77
CA ILE A 310 6.65 11.74 -9.76
C ILE A 310 6.26 12.81 -8.74
N LEU A 311 7.02 12.94 -7.65
CA LEU A 311 6.73 13.85 -6.54
C LEU A 311 7.25 15.28 -6.79
N SER A 312 8.15 15.44 -7.74
CA SER A 312 8.69 16.74 -8.19
C SER A 312 7.85 17.30 -9.35
#